data_9e25ca8d5c915656a3232b9037f5c838
#
_entry.id   9e25ca8d5c915656a3232b9037f5c838
#
_cell.length_a   1.000
_cell.length_b   1.000
_cell.length_c   1.000
_cell.angle_alpha   90.00
_cell.angle_beta   90.00
_cell.angle_gamma   90.00
#
_symmetry.space_group_name_H-M   'P 1'
#
loop_
_entity.id
_entity.type
_entity.pdbx_description
1 polymer ?
#
loop_
_entity_poly.entity_id
_entity_poly.type
_entity_poly.pdbx_seq_one_letter_code
_entity_poly.pdbx_strand_id
1 'polypeptide(L)'
;MCIRDSPGIVLAWILGLPLATGAFVAGVFCAVATGYLKDNSRIKQDTVMGIVFSGMFAAGLILYIAVKPDVHLDHILFGDMLGITIGDIIQTMIIAGLVTLVISVKWRDFLLFSFDYQQAQVSGLHTRWLHYGLLCMVSLLSLIHI
;
A
#
# COMPACT_ATOMS: atom_id res chain seq x y z
N MET A 1 4.23 8.07 -7.56
CA MET A 1 4.68 7.65 -6.22
C MET A 1 3.51 7.68 -5.24
N CYS A 2 3.32 6.65 -4.45
CA CYS A 2 2.24 6.67 -3.47
C CYS A 2 2.71 7.45 -2.23
N ILE A 3 2.11 8.59 -1.98
CA ILE A 3 2.32 9.46 -0.81
C ILE A 3 2.23 8.66 0.50
N ARG A 4 1.46 7.59 0.49
CA ARG A 4 1.23 6.67 1.59
C ARG A 4 2.49 5.93 2.07
N ASP A 5 3.41 5.63 1.18
CA ASP A 5 4.55 4.73 1.45
C ASP A 5 5.80 5.51 1.91
N SER A 6 5.75 6.84 1.85
CA SER A 6 6.85 7.73 2.22
C SER A 6 7.48 7.45 3.59
N PRO A 7 6.72 7.30 4.70
CA PRO A 7 7.35 7.06 6.01
C PRO A 7 8.03 5.69 6.09
N GLY A 8 7.52 4.70 5.36
CA GLY A 8 8.13 3.38 5.32
C GLY A 8 9.46 3.34 4.59
N ILE A 9 9.58 4.13 3.52
CA ILE A 9 10.84 4.26 2.77
C ILE A 9 11.92 4.89 3.66
N VAL A 10 11.59 5.95 4.39
CA VAL A 10 12.53 6.61 5.30
C VAL A 10 12.94 5.68 6.44
N LEU A 11 11.99 4.95 7.02
CA LEU A 11 12.28 3.95 8.05
C LEU A 11 13.15 2.79 7.54
N ALA A 12 12.88 2.29 6.34
CA ALA A 12 13.71 1.23 5.73
C ALA A 12 15.14 1.70 5.51
N TRP A 13 15.30 2.95 5.07
CA TRP A 13 16.63 3.53 4.88
C TRP A 13 17.41 3.62 6.20
N ILE A 14 16.76 4.07 7.29
CA ILE A 14 17.38 4.13 8.64
C ILE A 14 17.81 2.74 9.13
N LEU A 15 16.99 1.72 8.86
CA LEU A 15 17.24 0.35 9.29
C LEU A 15 18.17 -0.42 8.34
N GLY A 16 18.62 0.18 7.23
CA GLY A 16 19.43 -0.47 6.21
C GLY A 16 18.73 -1.62 5.47
N LEU A 17 17.38 -1.59 5.44
CA LEU A 17 16.55 -2.57 4.74
C LEU A 17 16.29 -2.13 3.30
N PRO A 18 15.98 -3.07 2.38
CA PRO A 18 15.54 -2.72 1.03
C PRO A 18 14.35 -1.77 1.09
N LEU A 19 14.40 -0.66 0.35
CA LEU A 19 13.34 0.37 0.33
C LEU A 19 11.95 -0.22 0.03
N ALA A 20 11.91 -1.23 -0.83
CA ALA A 20 10.70 -1.95 -1.19
C ALA A 20 9.99 -2.58 0.02
N THR A 21 10.73 -3.18 0.95
CA THR A 21 10.15 -3.80 2.15
C THR A 21 9.54 -2.76 3.08
N GLY A 22 10.19 -1.61 3.24
CA GLY A 22 9.67 -0.52 4.06
C GLY A 22 8.40 0.09 3.51
N ALA A 23 8.36 0.30 2.20
CA ALA A 23 7.17 0.78 1.50
C ALA A 23 5.98 -0.20 1.65
N PHE A 24 6.24 -1.51 1.50
CA PHE A 24 5.23 -2.54 1.68
C PHE A 24 4.67 -2.56 3.11
N VAL A 25 5.53 -2.54 4.11
CA VAL A 25 5.13 -2.53 5.53
C VAL A 25 4.30 -1.28 5.85
N ALA A 26 4.71 -0.11 5.38
CA ALA A 26 3.95 1.13 5.56
C ALA A 26 2.60 1.08 4.85
N GLY A 27 2.55 0.52 3.64
CA GLY A 27 1.31 0.32 2.89
C GLY A 27 0.32 -0.58 3.62
N VAL A 28 0.79 -1.72 4.14
CA VAL A 28 -0.02 -2.64 4.95
C VAL A 28 -0.48 -1.99 6.25
N PHE A 29 0.42 -1.27 6.95
CA PHE A 29 0.07 -0.54 8.16
C PHE A 29 -1.02 0.49 7.89
N CYS A 30 -0.89 1.28 6.84
CA CYS A 30 -1.89 2.26 6.43
C CYS A 30 -3.24 1.59 6.12
N ALA A 31 -3.23 0.44 5.44
CA ALA A 31 -4.42 -0.32 5.12
C ALA A 31 -5.13 -0.84 6.39
N VAL A 32 -4.37 -1.41 7.32
CA VAL A 32 -4.90 -1.88 8.62
C VAL A 32 -5.43 -0.72 9.45
N ALA A 33 -4.69 0.39 9.53
CA ALA A 33 -5.12 1.59 10.25
C ALA A 33 -6.44 2.14 9.69
N THR A 34 -6.55 2.22 8.35
CA THR A 34 -7.79 2.66 7.69
C THR A 34 -8.96 1.72 7.98
N GLY A 35 -8.73 0.40 7.92
CA GLY A 35 -9.75 -0.60 8.24
C GLY A 35 -10.22 -0.50 9.70
N TYR A 36 -9.29 -0.40 10.63
CA TYR A 36 -9.58 -0.27 12.05
C TYR A 36 -10.37 1.02 12.38
N LEU A 37 -9.93 2.16 11.82
CA LEU A 37 -10.64 3.43 12.02
C LEU A 37 -12.06 3.39 11.43
N LYS A 38 -12.23 2.76 10.26
CA LYS A 38 -13.54 2.59 9.64
C LYS A 38 -14.49 1.79 10.53
N ASP A 39 -14.02 0.68 11.08
CA ASP A 39 -14.84 -0.20 11.91
C ASP A 39 -15.23 0.43 13.26
N ASN A 40 -14.38 1.32 13.79
CA ASN A 40 -14.59 1.99 15.08
C ASN A 40 -15.11 3.43 14.95
N SER A 41 -15.35 3.93 13.76
CA SER A 41 -15.76 5.31 13.51
C SER A 41 -17.02 5.36 12.64
N ARG A 42 -17.91 6.33 12.90
CA ARG A 42 -19.09 6.60 12.07
C ARG A 42 -18.78 7.48 10.85
N ILE A 43 -17.51 7.69 10.56
CA ILE A 43 -17.06 8.55 9.47
C ILE A 43 -17.06 7.77 8.15
N LYS A 44 -17.33 8.44 7.03
CA LYS A 44 -17.26 7.84 5.70
C LYS A 44 -15.84 7.33 5.43
N GLN A 45 -15.74 6.18 4.78
CA GLN A 45 -14.47 5.52 4.45
C GLN A 45 -13.48 6.43 3.73
N ASP A 46 -13.95 7.24 2.79
CA ASP A 46 -13.12 8.16 2.00
C ASP A 46 -12.45 9.22 2.88
N THR A 47 -13.18 9.74 3.86
CA THR A 47 -12.64 10.72 4.82
C THR A 47 -11.57 10.10 5.71
N VAL A 48 -11.79 8.88 6.19
CA VAL A 48 -10.79 8.13 6.98
C VAL A 48 -9.52 7.88 6.15
N MET A 49 -9.68 7.47 4.89
CA MET A 49 -8.54 7.29 3.97
C MET A 49 -7.75 8.59 3.80
N GLY A 50 -8.44 9.71 3.58
CA GLY A 50 -7.80 11.02 3.44
C GLY A 50 -6.99 11.42 4.67
N ILE A 51 -7.54 11.23 5.87
CA ILE A 51 -6.88 11.55 7.13
C ILE A 51 -5.63 10.67 7.33
N VAL A 52 -5.76 9.35 7.13
CA VAL A 52 -4.65 8.41 7.31
C VAL A 52 -3.53 8.69 6.29
N PHE A 53 -3.88 8.95 5.03
CA PHE A 53 -2.88 9.24 3.99
C PHE A 53 -2.14 10.56 4.26
N SER A 54 -2.86 11.62 4.62
CA SER A 54 -2.25 12.91 4.95
C SER A 54 -1.37 12.81 6.20
N GLY A 55 -1.83 12.08 7.22
CA GLY A 55 -1.07 11.85 8.45
C GLY A 55 0.21 11.06 8.20
N MET A 56 0.13 9.99 7.40
CA MET A 56 1.31 9.19 7.01
C MET A 56 2.30 10.01 6.19
N PHE A 57 1.82 10.84 5.27
CA PHE A 57 2.69 11.72 4.49
C PHE A 57 3.41 12.74 5.36
N ALA A 58 2.68 13.41 6.26
CA ALA A 58 3.26 14.36 7.20
C ALA A 58 4.30 13.68 8.12
N ALA A 59 4.01 12.49 8.63
CA ALA A 59 4.96 11.71 9.43
C ALA A 59 6.23 11.36 8.62
N GLY A 60 6.08 10.97 7.35
CA GLY A 60 7.19 10.70 6.44
C GLY A 60 8.08 11.92 6.23
N LEU A 61 7.50 13.10 6.02
CA LEU A 61 8.24 14.36 5.87
C LEU A 61 8.99 14.74 7.15
N ILE A 62 8.35 14.62 8.30
CA ILE A 62 8.99 14.92 9.60
C ILE A 62 10.18 13.99 9.82
N LEU A 63 10.02 12.69 9.58
CA LEU A 63 11.10 11.72 9.69
C LEU A 63 12.25 12.05 8.74
N TYR A 64 11.94 12.40 7.50
CA TYR A 64 12.93 12.78 6.51
C TYR A 64 13.76 14.00 6.95
N ILE A 65 13.09 15.04 7.43
CA ILE A 65 13.78 16.26 7.92
C ILE A 65 14.63 15.96 9.17
N ALA A 66 14.15 15.11 10.06
CA ALA A 66 14.84 14.74 11.29
C ALA A 66 16.14 13.95 11.02
N VAL A 67 16.11 13.05 10.06
CA VAL A 67 17.24 12.15 9.77
C VAL A 67 18.22 12.77 8.80
N LYS A 68 17.81 13.78 7.99
CA LYS A 68 18.62 14.42 6.96
C LYS A 68 19.41 13.38 6.13
N PRO A 69 18.74 12.44 5.49
CA PRO A 69 19.45 11.45 4.67
C PRO A 69 20.16 12.18 3.53
N ASP A 70 21.37 11.73 3.19
CA ASP A 70 22.13 12.25 2.03
C ASP A 70 21.47 11.96 0.67
N VAL A 71 20.32 11.32 0.72
CA VAL A 71 19.49 11.00 -0.46
C VAL A 71 18.65 12.21 -0.82
N HIS A 72 18.84 12.73 -2.03
CA HIS A 72 18.01 13.84 -2.55
C HIS A 72 16.53 13.41 -2.60
N LEU A 73 15.67 14.20 -1.95
CA LEU A 73 14.22 13.96 -1.91
C LEU A 73 13.64 13.89 -3.32
N ASP A 74 14.23 14.58 -4.25
CA ASP A 74 13.83 14.59 -5.66
C ASP A 74 13.89 13.20 -6.28
N HIS A 75 14.95 12.42 -6.03
CA HIS A 75 15.08 11.05 -6.51
C HIS A 75 14.03 10.10 -5.90
N ILE A 76 13.69 10.31 -4.62
CA ILE A 76 12.67 9.50 -3.94
C ILE A 76 11.27 9.88 -4.41
N LEU A 77 11.00 11.18 -4.62
CA LEU A 77 9.65 11.67 -4.99
C LEU A 77 9.35 11.50 -6.49
N PHE A 78 10.32 11.71 -7.35
CA PHE A 78 10.13 11.69 -8.81
C PHE A 78 10.57 10.37 -9.45
N GLY A 79 11.29 9.52 -8.70
CA GLY A 79 11.85 8.28 -9.21
C GLY A 79 13.03 8.54 -10.18
N ASP A 80 13.86 7.55 -10.35
CA ASP A 80 14.94 7.58 -11.32
C ASP A 80 14.54 6.78 -12.56
N MET A 81 14.06 7.47 -13.59
CA MET A 81 13.62 6.82 -14.83
C MET A 81 14.77 6.13 -15.61
N LEU A 82 16.00 6.49 -15.31
CA LEU A 82 17.20 6.00 -16.01
C LEU A 82 17.93 4.88 -15.26
N GLY A 83 17.54 4.60 -14.01
CA GLY A 83 18.21 3.65 -13.13
C GLY A 83 17.52 2.29 -12.99
N ILE A 84 16.62 1.91 -13.91
CA ILE A 84 15.89 0.65 -13.82
C ILE A 84 16.84 -0.53 -14.02
N THR A 85 17.01 -1.32 -12.96
CA THR A 85 17.82 -2.54 -12.99
C THR A 85 17.01 -3.72 -13.52
N ILE A 86 17.66 -4.67 -14.18
CA ILE A 86 17.00 -5.92 -14.65
C ILE A 86 16.33 -6.66 -13.46
N GLY A 87 16.92 -6.58 -12.27
CA GLY A 87 16.35 -7.13 -11.05
C GLY A 87 14.99 -6.53 -10.70
N ASP A 88 14.82 -5.21 -10.87
CA ASP A 88 13.58 -4.50 -10.59
C ASP A 88 12.47 -4.92 -11.57
N ILE A 89 12.84 -5.14 -12.84
CA ILE A 89 11.90 -5.63 -13.86
C ILE A 89 11.40 -7.04 -13.49
N ILE A 90 12.29 -7.94 -13.09
CA ILE A 90 11.93 -9.30 -12.70
C ILE A 90 11.04 -9.28 -11.45
N GLN A 91 11.39 -8.49 -10.43
CA GLN A 91 10.60 -8.34 -9.22
C GLN A 91 9.18 -7.81 -9.54
N THR A 92 9.10 -6.78 -10.38
CA THR A 92 7.82 -6.20 -10.83
C THR A 92 6.98 -7.22 -11.58
N MET A 93 7.57 -8.00 -12.49
CA MET A 93 6.89 -9.06 -13.23
C MET A 93 6.33 -10.15 -12.30
N ILE A 94 7.09 -10.55 -11.28
CA ILE A 94 6.65 -11.54 -10.30
C ILE A 94 5.46 -11.02 -9.50
N ILE A 95 5.55 -9.78 -8.98
CA ILE A 95 4.47 -9.16 -8.21
C ILE A 95 3.22 -9.00 -9.06
N ALA A 96 3.35 -8.46 -10.28
CA ALA A 96 2.23 -8.28 -11.20
C ALA A 96 1.57 -9.62 -11.56
N GLY A 97 2.39 -10.64 -11.86
CA GLY A 97 1.91 -11.98 -12.16
C GLY A 97 1.14 -12.61 -10.99
N LEU A 98 1.68 -12.50 -9.77
CA LEU A 98 1.05 -13.01 -8.57
C LEU A 98 -0.29 -12.33 -8.30
N VAL A 99 -0.34 -11.00 -8.37
CA VAL A 99 -1.58 -10.22 -8.16
C VAL A 99 -2.62 -10.58 -9.22
N THR A 100 -2.22 -10.65 -10.49
CA THR A 100 -3.11 -11.02 -11.59
C THR A 100 -3.66 -12.43 -11.41
N LEU A 101 -2.83 -13.38 -10.98
CA LEU A 101 -3.25 -14.75 -10.71
C LEU A 101 -4.28 -14.82 -9.58
N VAL A 102 -4.02 -14.16 -8.46
CA VAL A 102 -4.95 -14.15 -7.32
C VAL A 102 -6.28 -13.51 -7.69
N ILE A 103 -6.25 -12.38 -8.42
CA ILE A 103 -7.48 -11.72 -8.90
C ILE A 103 -8.23 -12.65 -9.87
N SER A 104 -7.55 -13.32 -10.80
CA SER A 104 -8.18 -14.21 -11.77
C SER A 104 -8.86 -15.43 -11.13
N VAL A 105 -8.24 -15.98 -10.07
CA VAL A 105 -8.81 -17.13 -9.34
C VAL A 105 -10.00 -16.73 -8.49
N LYS A 106 -9.94 -15.55 -7.86
CA LYS A 106 -10.95 -15.03 -6.92
C LYS A 106 -11.79 -13.89 -7.48
N TRP A 107 -11.79 -13.71 -8.80
CA TRP A 107 -12.41 -12.54 -9.42
C TRP A 107 -13.90 -12.39 -9.09
N ARG A 108 -14.65 -13.50 -9.01
CA ARG A 108 -16.07 -13.49 -8.66
C ARG A 108 -16.31 -13.01 -7.23
N ASP A 109 -15.48 -13.46 -6.29
CA ASP A 109 -15.59 -13.11 -4.89
C ASP A 109 -15.25 -11.62 -4.69
N PHE A 110 -14.21 -11.14 -5.36
CA PHE A 110 -13.83 -9.72 -5.33
C PHE A 110 -14.85 -8.83 -6.02
N LEU A 111 -15.41 -9.27 -7.13
CA LEU A 111 -16.45 -8.55 -7.85
C LEU A 111 -17.71 -8.40 -6.98
N LEU A 112 -18.17 -9.48 -6.38
CA LEU A 112 -19.32 -9.47 -5.48
C LEU A 112 -19.08 -8.57 -4.26
N PHE A 113 -17.89 -8.65 -3.66
CA PHE A 113 -17.50 -7.81 -2.53
C PHE A 113 -17.46 -6.32 -2.89
N SER A 114 -17.02 -5.97 -4.10
CA SER A 114 -16.87 -4.57 -4.53
C SER A 114 -18.20 -3.91 -4.87
N PHE A 115 -19.15 -4.66 -5.42
CA PHE A 115 -20.46 -4.14 -5.84
C PHE A 115 -21.52 -4.23 -4.75
N ASP A 116 -21.55 -5.30 -4.00
CA ASP A 116 -22.55 -5.50 -2.95
C ASP A 116 -21.95 -6.19 -1.71
N TYR A 117 -21.53 -5.37 -0.76
CA TYR A 117 -20.98 -5.84 0.50
C TYR A 117 -21.99 -6.64 1.34
N GLN A 118 -23.28 -6.26 1.29
CA GLN A 118 -24.32 -6.93 2.06
C GLN A 118 -24.61 -8.31 1.49
N GLN A 119 -24.68 -8.43 0.19
CA GLN A 119 -24.89 -9.70 -0.49
C GLN A 119 -23.71 -10.66 -0.33
N ALA A 120 -22.49 -10.13 -0.31
CA ALA A 120 -21.30 -10.92 -0.02
C ALA A 120 -21.31 -11.54 1.38
N GLN A 121 -21.83 -10.81 2.38
CA GLN A 121 -22.01 -11.34 3.75
C GLN A 121 -23.05 -12.44 3.81
N VAL A 122 -24.21 -12.27 3.16
CA VAL A 122 -25.29 -13.26 3.13
C VAL A 122 -24.87 -14.52 2.39
N SER A 123 -24.01 -14.41 1.38
CA SER A 123 -23.45 -15.54 0.63
C SER A 123 -22.40 -16.36 1.42
N GLY A 124 -22.16 -16.04 2.69
CA GLY A 124 -21.23 -16.78 3.54
C GLY A 124 -19.75 -16.49 3.27
N LEU A 125 -19.44 -15.49 2.45
CA LEU A 125 -18.07 -15.07 2.19
C LEU A 125 -17.48 -14.36 3.42
N HIS A 126 -16.25 -14.69 3.76
CA HIS A 126 -15.52 -14.02 4.83
C HIS A 126 -15.08 -12.62 4.35
N THR A 127 -16.01 -11.66 4.38
CA THR A 127 -15.80 -10.29 3.88
C THR A 127 -14.60 -9.59 4.49
N ARG A 128 -14.27 -9.89 5.77
CA ARG A 128 -13.08 -9.34 6.43
C ARG A 128 -11.79 -9.79 5.74
N TRP A 129 -11.66 -11.08 5.42
CA TRP A 129 -10.48 -11.60 4.73
C TRP A 129 -10.36 -11.09 3.30
N LEU A 130 -11.49 -10.94 2.59
CA LEU A 130 -11.50 -10.34 1.26
C LEU A 130 -11.07 -8.87 1.31
N HIS A 131 -11.53 -8.12 2.30
CA HIS A 131 -11.17 -6.71 2.48
C HIS A 131 -9.66 -6.54 2.70
N TYR A 132 -9.10 -7.26 3.68
CA TYR A 132 -7.67 -7.19 3.95
C TYR A 132 -6.83 -7.76 2.79
N GLY A 133 -7.31 -8.78 2.12
CA GLY A 133 -6.68 -9.33 0.92
C GLY A 133 -6.59 -8.30 -0.20
N LEU A 134 -7.68 -7.59 -0.47
CA LEU A 134 -7.71 -6.52 -1.48
C LEU A 134 -6.78 -5.37 -1.12
N LEU A 135 -6.76 -4.95 0.15
CA LEU A 135 -5.85 -3.92 0.64
C LEU A 135 -4.38 -4.33 0.52
N CYS A 136 -4.08 -5.59 0.83
CA CYS A 136 -2.73 -6.14 0.67
C CYS A 136 -2.30 -6.14 -0.80
N MET A 137 -3.19 -6.53 -1.72
CA MET A 137 -2.92 -6.50 -3.16
C MET A 137 -2.69 -5.08 -3.67
N VAL A 138 -3.49 -4.11 -3.23
CA VAL A 138 -3.28 -2.70 -3.58
C VAL A 138 -1.93 -2.21 -3.05
N SER A 139 -1.53 -2.64 -1.86
CA SER A 139 -0.21 -2.31 -1.30
C SER A 139 0.93 -2.95 -2.09
N LEU A 140 0.76 -4.20 -2.56
CA LEU A 140 1.74 -4.85 -3.43
C LEU A 140 1.84 -4.16 -4.80
N LEU A 141 0.71 -3.75 -5.37
CA LEU A 141 0.70 -2.99 -6.63
C LEU A 141 1.35 -1.62 -6.48
N SER A 142 1.19 -0.98 -5.33
CA SER A 142 1.86 0.29 -5.01
C SER A 142 3.39 0.15 -5.02
N LEU A 143 3.90 -1.02 -4.67
CA LEU A 143 5.33 -1.32 -4.69
C LEU A 143 5.94 -1.20 -6.11
N ILE A 144 5.15 -1.53 -7.14
CA ILE A 144 5.56 -1.42 -8.54
C ILE A 144 5.83 0.04 -8.93
N HIS A 145 5.16 0.99 -8.29
CA HIS A 145 5.30 2.43 -8.56
C HIS A 145 6.55 3.08 -7.92
N ILE A 146 7.24 2.37 -7.05
CA ILE A 146 8.42 2.87 -6.35
C ILE A 146 9.69 2.44 -7.07
#